data_3e50062fef6bcbc25c72902d5811c289
#
_entry.id   3e50062fef6bcbc25c72902d5811c289
#
_cell.length_a   1.000
_cell.length_b   1.000
_cell.length_c   1.000
_cell.angle_alpha   90.00
_cell.angle_beta   90.00
_cell.angle_gamma   90.00
#
_symmetry.space_group_name_H-M   'P 1'
#
loop_
_entity.id
_entity.type
_entity.pdbx_description
1 polymer ?
#
loop_
_entity_poly.entity_id
_entity_poly.type
_entity_poly.pdbx_seq_one_letter_code
_entity_poly.pdbx_strand_id
1 'polypeptide(L)'
;VSVYEKNEKLGKKIYITGKGRCNLTNGCDTEDLFRHMVSNGKFLYSAIYGFTNFDIVDLVEANGCPVKEERGARMFPVSDHASDVTGALERKMRSLGVKIFLNEPVKDIVIREEKAAGIILEKSGKTVEADAVVIATGGLSYPSTGSTGDGYRFAKEAGHTVTPLSPALV
;
A
#
# COMPACT_ATOMS: atom_id res chain seq x y z
N VAL A 1 -16.12 -3.23 0.55
CA VAL A 1 -14.90 -2.42 0.42
C VAL A 1 -14.77 -1.94 -1.03
N SER A 2 -14.31 -0.70 -1.22
CA SER A 2 -14.02 -0.13 -2.52
C SER A 2 -12.61 0.44 -2.54
N VAL A 3 -11.88 0.22 -3.63
CA VAL A 3 -10.53 0.76 -3.88
C VAL A 3 -10.63 1.78 -5.02
N TYR A 4 -10.14 2.97 -4.78
CA TYR A 4 -10.03 4.05 -5.78
C TYR A 4 -8.56 4.29 -6.09
N GLU A 5 -8.16 4.03 -7.31
CA GLU A 5 -6.79 4.18 -7.80
C GLU A 5 -6.77 5.24 -8.92
N LYS A 6 -5.92 6.24 -8.78
CA LYS A 6 -5.80 7.31 -9.78
C LYS A 6 -5.14 6.88 -11.09
N ASN A 7 -4.33 5.82 -11.04
CA ASN A 7 -3.66 5.27 -12.21
C ASN A 7 -4.55 4.32 -13.01
N GLU A 8 -4.09 4.00 -14.21
CA GLU A 8 -4.74 3.05 -15.14
C GLU A 8 -4.61 1.59 -14.72
N LYS A 9 -3.78 1.29 -13.71
CA LYS A 9 -3.56 -0.07 -13.19
C LYS A 9 -3.21 -0.06 -11.70
N LEU A 10 -3.48 -1.16 -11.03
CA LEU A 10 -3.10 -1.36 -9.64
C LEU A 10 -1.58 -1.55 -9.47
N GLY A 11 -1.08 -1.17 -8.31
CA GLY A 11 0.26 -1.53 -7.86
C GLY A 11 1.41 -0.93 -8.66
N LYS A 12 1.24 0.22 -9.28
CA LYS A 12 2.25 0.86 -10.15
C LYS A 12 3.63 0.99 -9.48
N LYS A 13 3.65 1.26 -8.17
CA LYS A 13 4.88 1.29 -7.39
C LYS A 13 5.54 -0.10 -7.29
N ILE A 14 4.76 -1.16 -7.17
CA ILE A 14 5.26 -2.54 -7.09
C ILE A 14 6.09 -2.89 -8.34
N TYR A 15 5.63 -2.46 -9.52
CA TYR A 15 6.32 -2.73 -10.80
C TYR A 15 7.73 -2.16 -10.89
N ILE A 16 8.09 -1.15 -10.12
CA ILE A 16 9.45 -0.56 -10.16
C ILE A 16 10.34 -1.06 -9.03
N THR A 17 9.79 -1.74 -8.03
CA THR A 17 10.58 -2.27 -6.92
C THR A 17 11.41 -3.48 -7.35
N GLY A 18 12.53 -3.72 -6.67
CA GLY A 18 13.41 -4.85 -6.98
C GLY A 18 13.87 -4.91 -8.45
N LYS A 19 14.04 -3.77 -9.12
CA LYS A 19 14.37 -3.66 -10.55
C LYS A 19 13.32 -4.34 -11.45
N GLY A 20 12.05 -4.16 -11.14
CA GLY A 20 10.92 -4.73 -11.90
C GLY A 20 10.49 -6.13 -11.46
N ARG A 21 11.19 -6.74 -10.49
CA ARG A 21 10.90 -8.09 -10.01
C ARG A 21 9.97 -8.12 -8.79
N CYS A 22 9.83 -7.00 -8.09
CA CYS A 22 9.16 -6.87 -6.79
C CYS A 22 9.90 -7.63 -5.67
N ASN A 23 10.77 -6.95 -4.92
CA ASN A 23 11.19 -7.46 -3.61
C ASN A 23 9.98 -7.35 -2.66
N LEU A 24 9.25 -8.46 -2.50
CA LEU A 24 7.97 -8.51 -1.80
C LEU A 24 8.10 -8.18 -0.32
N THR A 25 9.03 -8.86 0.32
CA THR A 25 9.33 -8.71 1.75
C THR A 25 10.72 -9.29 2.07
N ASN A 26 11.07 -9.35 3.34
CA ASN A 26 12.24 -10.07 3.84
C ASN A 26 11.78 -11.29 4.65
N GLY A 27 12.41 -12.44 4.41
CA GLY A 27 12.13 -13.72 5.08
C GLY A 27 12.82 -13.90 6.43
N CYS A 28 13.37 -12.85 7.03
CA CYS A 28 13.96 -12.94 8.36
C CYS A 28 12.89 -13.10 9.44
N ASP A 29 13.32 -13.51 10.64
CA ASP A 29 12.42 -13.59 11.79
C ASP A 29 11.80 -12.23 12.10
N THR A 30 10.57 -12.23 12.60
CA THR A 30 9.79 -11.01 12.88
C THR A 30 10.53 -10.09 13.87
N GLU A 31 11.24 -10.65 14.86
CA GLU A 31 12.07 -9.89 15.80
C GLU A 31 13.21 -9.16 15.09
N ASP A 32 13.79 -9.76 14.07
CA ASP A 32 14.86 -9.14 13.27
C ASP A 32 14.36 -7.96 12.44
N LEU A 33 13.09 -7.98 11.98
CA LEU A 33 12.48 -6.80 11.36
C LEU A 33 12.53 -5.60 12.30
N PHE A 34 12.19 -5.79 13.58
CA PHE A 34 12.21 -4.71 14.59
C PHE A 34 13.61 -4.20 14.88
N ARG A 35 14.64 -5.06 14.86
CA ARG A 35 16.05 -4.66 15.04
C ARG A 35 16.55 -3.75 13.93
N HIS A 36 15.98 -3.85 12.73
CA HIS A 36 16.34 -3.04 11.57
C HIS A 36 15.52 -1.75 11.43
N MET A 37 14.57 -1.49 12.34
CA MET A 37 13.82 -0.23 12.35
C MET A 37 14.64 0.87 12.99
N VAL A 38 14.87 1.95 12.23
CA VAL A 38 15.71 3.09 12.66
C VAL A 38 15.12 3.82 13.86
N SER A 39 13.78 3.96 13.91
CA SER A 39 13.09 4.68 14.99
C SER A 39 11.65 4.16 15.15
N ASN A 40 11.09 4.34 16.36
CA ASN A 40 9.68 4.05 16.67
C ASN A 40 9.19 2.62 16.35
N GLY A 41 10.08 1.62 16.31
CA GLY A 41 9.70 0.24 16.00
C GLY A 41 8.55 -0.29 16.87
N LYS A 42 8.48 0.10 18.14
CA LYS A 42 7.40 -0.31 19.05
C LYS A 42 6.01 0.11 18.58
N PHE A 43 5.89 1.22 17.85
CA PHE A 43 4.61 1.66 17.28
C PHE A 43 4.03 0.64 16.30
N LEU A 44 4.88 -0.13 15.63
CA LEU A 44 4.47 -1.10 14.61
C LEU A 44 4.23 -2.52 15.16
N TYR A 45 4.43 -2.77 16.47
CA TYR A 45 4.27 -4.11 17.04
C TYR A 45 2.92 -4.74 16.68
N SER A 46 1.82 -4.08 17.00
CA SER A 46 0.48 -4.62 16.74
C SER A 46 0.24 -4.90 15.26
N ALA A 47 0.73 -4.02 14.37
CA ALA A 47 0.55 -4.17 12.94
C ALA A 47 1.35 -5.36 12.40
N ILE A 48 2.64 -5.47 12.75
CA ILE A 48 3.52 -6.51 12.21
C ILE A 48 3.23 -7.88 12.81
N TYR A 49 2.87 -7.97 14.10
CA TYR A 49 2.43 -9.25 14.67
C TYR A 49 1.01 -9.63 14.27
N GLY A 50 0.17 -8.66 13.87
CA GLY A 50 -1.17 -8.92 13.34
C GLY A 50 -1.18 -9.38 11.87
N PHE A 51 -0.13 -9.03 11.11
CA PHE A 51 0.10 -9.46 9.73
C PHE A 51 1.60 -9.42 9.45
N THR A 52 2.22 -10.60 9.49
CA THR A 52 3.67 -10.75 9.43
C THR A 52 4.23 -10.68 8.00
N ASN A 53 5.56 -10.66 7.91
CA ASN A 53 6.26 -10.80 6.64
C ASN A 53 6.03 -12.19 5.97
N PHE A 54 5.68 -13.21 6.75
CA PHE A 54 5.32 -14.53 6.21
C PHE A 54 3.86 -14.56 5.73
N ASP A 55 2.94 -13.87 6.41
CA ASP A 55 1.54 -13.80 6.00
C ASP A 55 1.37 -13.18 4.60
N ILE A 56 2.19 -12.19 4.21
CA ILE A 56 2.15 -11.66 2.85
C ILE A 56 2.67 -12.65 1.82
N VAL A 57 3.67 -13.48 2.17
CA VAL A 57 4.15 -14.57 1.30
C VAL A 57 3.03 -15.59 1.09
N ASP A 58 2.45 -16.10 2.17
CA ASP A 58 1.35 -17.05 2.12
C ASP A 58 0.16 -16.51 1.32
N LEU A 59 -0.16 -15.21 1.50
CA LEU A 59 -1.25 -14.57 0.77
C LEU A 59 -1.02 -14.58 -0.73
N VAL A 60 0.18 -14.20 -1.21
CA VAL A 60 0.44 -14.16 -2.65
C VAL A 60 0.60 -15.55 -3.24
N GLU A 61 1.19 -16.51 -2.52
CA GLU A 61 1.30 -17.91 -2.96
C GLU A 61 -0.07 -18.58 -3.06
N ALA A 62 -0.93 -18.43 -2.06
CA ALA A 62 -2.31 -18.92 -2.07
C ALA A 62 -3.14 -18.33 -3.23
N ASN A 63 -2.71 -17.21 -3.79
CA ASN A 63 -3.35 -16.56 -4.94
C ASN A 63 -2.53 -16.72 -6.24
N GLY A 64 -1.69 -17.76 -6.35
CA GLY A 64 -1.04 -18.18 -7.58
C GLY A 64 0.20 -17.36 -7.96
N CYS A 65 0.94 -16.85 -6.97
CA CYS A 65 2.26 -16.23 -7.17
C CYS A 65 3.31 -16.92 -6.27
N PRO A 66 3.94 -18.01 -6.72
CA PRO A 66 5.01 -18.68 -5.97
C PRO A 66 6.17 -17.72 -5.69
N VAL A 67 6.74 -17.82 -4.49
CA VAL A 67 7.82 -16.96 -4.01
C VAL A 67 9.10 -17.76 -3.78
N LYS A 68 10.25 -17.14 -4.02
CA LYS A 68 11.59 -17.69 -3.73
C LYS A 68 12.36 -16.73 -2.82
N GLU A 69 13.20 -17.29 -1.96
CA GLU A 69 14.17 -16.53 -1.20
C GLU A 69 15.47 -16.36 -1.99
N GLU A 70 16.04 -15.16 -1.95
CA GLU A 70 17.35 -14.82 -2.48
C GLU A 70 18.29 -14.33 -1.37
N ARG A 71 19.56 -14.15 -1.68
CA ARG A 71 20.60 -13.68 -0.76
C ARG A 71 20.10 -12.50 0.09
N GLY A 72 20.29 -12.58 1.40
CA GLY A 72 19.84 -11.58 2.38
C GLY A 72 18.38 -11.71 2.74
N ALA A 73 17.85 -12.93 2.65
CA ALA A 73 16.45 -13.26 2.95
C ALA A 73 15.43 -12.44 2.14
N ARG A 74 15.80 -11.95 0.95
CA ARG A 74 14.89 -11.17 0.11
C ARG A 74 13.93 -12.10 -0.62
N MET A 75 12.64 -11.79 -0.54
CA MET A 75 11.59 -12.61 -1.12
C MET A 75 11.14 -12.03 -2.47
N PHE A 76 11.24 -12.84 -3.53
CA PHE A 76 10.85 -12.46 -4.89
C PHE A 76 9.87 -13.47 -5.48
N PRO A 77 9.00 -13.08 -6.43
CA PRO A 77 8.25 -14.06 -7.20
C PRO A 77 9.21 -14.97 -7.99
N VAL A 78 8.89 -16.26 -8.08
CA VAL A 78 9.69 -17.24 -8.83
C VAL A 78 9.86 -16.84 -10.30
N SER A 79 8.83 -16.21 -10.87
CA SER A 79 8.82 -15.70 -12.24
C SER A 79 9.72 -14.50 -12.49
N ASP A 80 10.20 -13.84 -11.44
CA ASP A 80 10.90 -12.54 -11.51
C ASP A 80 10.04 -11.41 -12.15
N HIS A 81 8.72 -11.54 -12.13
CA HIS A 81 7.79 -10.54 -12.67
C HIS A 81 6.92 -9.92 -11.56
N ALA A 82 7.06 -8.61 -11.34
CA ALA A 82 6.22 -7.86 -10.39
C ALA A 82 4.73 -7.92 -10.73
N SER A 83 4.36 -8.18 -12.00
CA SER A 83 2.98 -8.39 -12.44
C SER A 83 2.30 -9.55 -11.74
N ASP A 84 3.03 -10.61 -11.39
CA ASP A 84 2.44 -11.79 -10.77
C ASP A 84 2.04 -11.51 -9.32
N VAL A 85 2.85 -10.70 -8.61
CA VAL A 85 2.51 -10.20 -7.27
C VAL A 85 1.26 -9.33 -7.32
N THR A 86 1.22 -8.33 -8.21
CA THR A 86 0.04 -7.46 -8.34
C THR A 86 -1.20 -8.23 -8.77
N GLY A 87 -1.03 -9.22 -9.67
CA GLY A 87 -2.11 -10.11 -10.10
C GLY A 87 -2.64 -10.99 -8.97
N ALA A 88 -1.77 -11.51 -8.10
CA ALA A 88 -2.18 -12.28 -6.92
C ALA A 88 -3.00 -11.43 -5.95
N LEU A 89 -2.55 -10.22 -5.65
CA LEU A 89 -3.28 -9.27 -4.79
C LEU A 89 -4.63 -8.87 -5.41
N GLU A 90 -4.68 -8.63 -6.71
CA GLU A 90 -5.93 -8.30 -7.41
C GLU A 90 -6.90 -9.49 -7.38
N ARG A 91 -6.45 -10.73 -7.64
CA ARG A 91 -7.28 -11.93 -7.53
C ARG A 91 -7.88 -12.06 -6.14
N LYS A 92 -7.07 -11.84 -5.10
CA LYS A 92 -7.56 -11.87 -3.70
C LYS A 92 -8.62 -10.80 -3.45
N MET A 93 -8.40 -9.57 -3.87
CA MET A 93 -9.39 -8.50 -3.71
C MET A 93 -10.71 -8.86 -4.41
N ARG A 94 -10.64 -9.34 -5.65
CA ARG A 94 -11.83 -9.73 -6.41
C ARG A 94 -12.58 -10.90 -5.79
N SER A 95 -11.87 -11.91 -5.27
CA SER A 95 -12.48 -13.05 -4.57
C SER A 95 -13.23 -12.64 -3.30
N LEU A 96 -12.82 -11.53 -2.68
CA LEU A 96 -13.48 -10.94 -1.52
C LEU A 96 -14.59 -9.92 -1.89
N GLY A 97 -14.91 -9.77 -3.17
CA GLY A 97 -15.95 -8.85 -3.64
C GLY A 97 -15.55 -7.36 -3.56
N VAL A 98 -14.25 -7.05 -3.46
CA VAL A 98 -13.77 -5.66 -3.46
C VAL A 98 -14.04 -5.01 -4.80
N LYS A 99 -14.70 -3.84 -4.80
CA LYS A 99 -14.91 -3.02 -5.99
C LYS A 99 -13.66 -2.19 -6.27
N ILE A 100 -13.13 -2.27 -7.50
CA ILE A 100 -11.92 -1.58 -7.91
C ILE A 100 -12.26 -0.57 -9.00
N PHE A 101 -11.91 0.69 -8.76
CA PHE A 101 -12.11 1.79 -9.67
C PHE A 101 -10.75 2.36 -10.07
N LEU A 102 -10.37 2.19 -11.33
CA LEU A 102 -9.12 2.71 -11.91
C LEU A 102 -9.38 4.06 -12.59
N ASN A 103 -8.32 4.85 -12.77
CA ASN A 103 -8.42 6.21 -13.29
C ASN A 103 -9.39 7.11 -12.52
N GLU A 104 -9.57 6.84 -11.23
CA GLU A 104 -10.47 7.57 -10.34
C GLU A 104 -9.67 8.24 -9.20
N PRO A 105 -9.02 9.38 -9.46
CA PRO A 105 -8.34 10.14 -8.43
C PRO A 105 -9.32 10.68 -7.39
N VAL A 106 -8.92 10.59 -6.13
CA VAL A 106 -9.65 11.18 -5.02
C VAL A 106 -9.16 12.62 -4.83
N LYS A 107 -10.10 13.55 -4.81
CA LYS A 107 -9.83 14.97 -4.59
C LYS A 107 -9.67 15.27 -3.10
N ASP A 108 -10.64 14.85 -2.28
CA ASP A 108 -10.71 15.17 -0.86
C ASP A 108 -11.32 14.03 -0.04
N ILE A 109 -11.09 14.08 1.27
CA ILE A 109 -11.77 13.26 2.28
C ILE A 109 -12.95 14.09 2.85
N VAL A 110 -14.12 13.51 2.89
CA VAL A 110 -15.28 14.13 3.52
C VAL A 110 -15.20 13.94 5.03
N ILE A 111 -15.15 15.02 5.77
CA ILE A 111 -15.19 15.03 7.23
C ILE A 111 -16.54 15.57 7.69
N ARG A 112 -17.22 14.83 8.55
CA ARG A 112 -18.46 15.25 9.21
C ARG A 112 -18.37 14.90 10.69
N GLU A 113 -18.69 15.84 11.57
CA GLU A 113 -18.63 15.62 13.02
C GLU A 113 -17.30 14.99 13.48
N GLU A 114 -16.18 15.54 12.98
CA GLU A 114 -14.83 15.08 13.26
C GLU A 114 -14.51 13.63 12.84
N LYS A 115 -15.32 13.04 11.97
CA LYS A 115 -15.14 11.69 11.45
C LYS A 115 -15.03 11.67 9.93
N ALA A 116 -14.21 10.76 9.40
CA ALA A 116 -14.21 10.49 7.97
C ALA A 116 -15.57 9.85 7.58
N ALA A 117 -16.26 10.47 6.64
CA ALA A 117 -17.59 10.07 6.18
C ALA A 117 -17.62 9.68 4.70
N GLY A 118 -16.50 9.77 4.00
CA GLY A 118 -16.40 9.41 2.58
C GLY A 118 -15.28 10.12 1.85
N ILE A 119 -15.37 10.11 0.53
CA ILE A 119 -14.41 10.74 -0.38
C ILE A 119 -15.12 11.57 -1.45
N ILE A 120 -14.42 12.55 -2.01
CA ILE A 120 -14.84 13.28 -3.22
C ILE A 120 -13.99 12.84 -4.39
N LEU A 121 -14.61 12.39 -5.47
CA LEU A 121 -13.94 12.02 -6.71
C LEU A 121 -13.54 13.28 -7.48
N GLU A 122 -12.29 13.35 -7.97
CA GLU A 122 -11.77 14.55 -8.62
C GLU A 122 -12.48 14.83 -9.95
N LYS A 123 -12.66 13.82 -10.79
CA LYS A 123 -13.23 13.98 -12.13
C LYS A 123 -14.70 14.38 -12.15
N SER A 124 -15.49 13.77 -11.28
CA SER A 124 -16.95 13.96 -11.28
C SER A 124 -17.44 14.93 -10.22
N GLY A 125 -16.61 15.25 -9.23
CA GLY A 125 -17.04 15.97 -8.03
C GLY A 125 -18.00 15.18 -7.14
N LYS A 126 -18.28 13.93 -7.46
CA LYS A 126 -19.22 13.09 -6.74
C LYS A 126 -18.69 12.72 -5.36
N THR A 127 -19.53 12.84 -4.36
CA THR A 127 -19.27 12.27 -3.03
C THR A 127 -19.63 10.79 -3.00
N VAL A 128 -18.72 9.99 -2.45
CA VAL A 128 -18.93 8.58 -2.15
C VAL A 128 -18.88 8.42 -0.65
N GLU A 129 -20.00 8.07 -0.07
CA GLU A 129 -20.14 7.85 1.38
C GLU A 129 -19.40 6.56 1.80
N ALA A 130 -18.80 6.60 2.98
CA ALA A 130 -18.12 5.46 3.58
C ALA A 130 -18.09 5.58 5.11
N ASP A 131 -18.15 4.44 5.80
CA ASP A 131 -18.04 4.37 7.26
C ASP A 131 -16.60 4.57 7.75
N ALA A 132 -15.62 4.31 6.89
CA ALA A 132 -14.19 4.51 7.15
C ALA A 132 -13.43 4.75 5.84
N VAL A 133 -12.35 5.50 5.92
CA VAL A 133 -11.44 5.77 4.79
C VAL A 133 -10.02 5.37 5.16
N VAL A 134 -9.40 4.52 4.34
CA VAL A 134 -7.99 4.14 4.46
C VAL A 134 -7.18 4.90 3.41
N ILE A 135 -6.24 5.72 3.85
CA ILE A 135 -5.32 6.45 2.99
C ILE A 135 -4.10 5.57 2.72
N ALA A 136 -3.99 5.05 1.51
CA ALA A 136 -2.90 4.18 1.07
C ALA A 136 -2.19 4.71 -0.20
N THR A 137 -2.08 6.03 -0.31
CA THR A 137 -1.64 6.76 -1.52
C THR A 137 -0.12 6.79 -1.72
N GLY A 138 0.64 6.20 -0.82
CA GLY A 138 2.11 6.26 -0.83
C GLY A 138 2.65 7.63 -0.39
N GLY A 139 3.95 7.82 -0.56
CA GLY A 139 4.68 9.04 -0.18
C GLY A 139 4.99 9.96 -1.35
N LEU A 140 6.26 10.43 -1.42
CA LEU A 140 6.74 11.37 -2.45
C LEU A 140 7.76 10.76 -3.43
N SER A 141 8.24 9.54 -3.16
CA SER A 141 9.23 8.90 -4.03
C SER A 141 8.58 8.37 -5.31
N TYR A 142 9.22 8.58 -6.45
CA TYR A 142 8.76 8.19 -7.77
C TYR A 142 7.32 8.69 -8.08
N PRO A 143 7.12 10.00 -8.26
CA PRO A 143 5.79 10.59 -8.50
C PRO A 143 5.04 9.99 -9.69
N SER A 144 5.77 9.51 -10.72
CA SER A 144 5.20 8.86 -11.91
C SER A 144 4.40 7.57 -11.58
N THR A 145 4.58 7.01 -10.38
CA THR A 145 3.80 5.86 -9.90
C THR A 145 2.52 6.25 -9.18
N GLY A 146 2.25 7.54 -9.04
CA GLY A 146 1.12 8.07 -8.30
C GLY A 146 1.44 8.53 -6.86
N SER A 147 2.70 8.36 -6.41
CA SER A 147 3.15 8.81 -5.07
C SER A 147 3.43 10.31 -5.08
N THR A 148 2.40 11.13 -5.06
CA THR A 148 2.46 12.60 -5.19
C THR A 148 2.24 13.35 -3.88
N GLY A 149 2.17 12.62 -2.75
CA GLY A 149 2.00 13.22 -1.44
C GLY A 149 0.56 13.52 -1.04
N ASP A 150 -0.44 13.00 -1.77
CA ASP A 150 -1.85 13.25 -1.49
C ASP A 150 -2.24 12.86 -0.06
N GLY A 151 -1.68 11.77 0.47
CA GLY A 151 -1.95 11.32 1.84
C GLY A 151 -1.53 12.34 2.89
N TYR A 152 -0.43 13.06 2.68
CA TYR A 152 -0.01 14.12 3.59
C TYR A 152 -0.93 15.33 3.54
N ARG A 153 -1.45 15.65 2.35
CA ARG A 153 -2.45 16.72 2.18
C ARG A 153 -3.74 16.34 2.89
N PHE A 154 -4.28 15.16 2.62
CA PHE A 154 -5.50 14.67 3.28
C PHE A 154 -5.38 14.63 4.80
N ALA A 155 -4.24 14.18 5.33
CA ALA A 155 -4.01 14.16 6.77
C ALA A 155 -4.04 15.57 7.37
N LYS A 156 -3.38 16.55 6.73
CA LYS A 156 -3.40 17.95 7.19
C LYS A 156 -4.80 18.56 7.16
N GLU A 157 -5.53 18.35 6.07
CA GLU A 157 -6.91 18.84 5.89
C GLU A 157 -7.88 18.22 6.90
N ALA A 158 -7.62 16.97 7.31
CA ALA A 158 -8.33 16.29 8.39
C ALA A 158 -7.86 16.70 9.81
N GLY A 159 -6.99 17.70 9.95
CA GLY A 159 -6.53 18.21 11.24
C GLY A 159 -5.35 17.47 11.87
N HIS A 160 -4.73 16.52 11.19
CA HIS A 160 -3.56 15.81 11.69
C HIS A 160 -2.26 16.60 11.50
N THR A 161 -1.32 16.43 12.42
CA THR A 161 0.04 16.94 12.28
C THR A 161 0.86 15.98 11.41
N VAL A 162 1.49 16.51 10.37
CA VAL A 162 2.46 15.77 9.56
C VAL A 162 3.85 16.23 9.96
N THR A 163 4.67 15.30 10.46
CA THR A 163 6.07 15.57 10.82
C THR A 163 6.89 15.95 9.58
N PRO A 164 8.00 16.69 9.73
CA PRO A 164 8.88 16.99 8.61
C PRO A 164 9.31 15.72 7.87
N LEU A 165 9.22 15.76 6.56
CA LEU A 165 9.62 14.64 5.71
C LEU A 165 11.13 14.67 5.48
N SER A 166 11.77 13.51 5.59
CA SER A 166 13.18 13.32 5.27
C SER A 166 13.36 12.06 4.41
N PRO A 167 14.39 12.00 3.55
CA PRO A 167 14.72 10.77 2.83
C PRO A 167 15.03 9.64 3.81
N ALA A 168 14.47 8.45 3.56
CA ALA A 168 14.73 7.28 4.39
C ALA A 168 15.69 6.30 3.69
N LEU A 169 15.57 6.16 2.37
CA LEU A 169 16.42 5.33 1.52
C LEU A 169 16.66 6.05 0.20
N VAL A 170 17.91 6.14 -0.22
CA VAL A 170 18.33 6.84 -1.45
C VAL A 170 19.08 5.87 -2.36
#